data_5cf4091e5f4756386918fc0969369da1
#
_entry.id   5cf4091e5f4756386918fc0969369da1
#
_cell.length_a   1.000
_cell.length_b   1.000
_cell.length_c   1.000
_cell.angle_alpha   90.00
_cell.angle_beta   90.00
_cell.angle_gamma   90.00
#
_symmetry.space_group_name_H-M   'P 1'
#
loop_
_entity.id
_entity.type
_entity.pdbx_description
1 polymer ?
#
loop_
_entity_poly.entity_id
_entity_poly.type
_entity_poly.pdbx_seq_one_letter_code
_entity_poly.pdbx_strand_id
1 'polypeptide(L)'
;YPNNKVYVIDEHSSLIEDLSIADNMFVMRSGFKKYVIEERVLEEQAKRVLESLSMQVDLNQRVSRLTVLERIMIEMAKAYLMGCSLLIVMYPEQLIGQAEFERFHQLLRSIKKKGISTLYFCYHHWIMFQICDRIALFSRGRIKKLFDHRDFTEKAIAPYIYYFKDARIARAGETPSYGLEFRELSGENIGRLNQGIVPGECITFLDSEGRMGRE
;
A
#
# COMPACT_ATOMS: atom_id res chain seq x y z
N TYR A 1 -12.26 -27.73 -8.53
CA TYR A 1 -11.32 -26.99 -7.66
C TYR A 1 -12.14 -26.32 -6.56
N PRO A 2 -11.97 -26.68 -5.29
CA PRO A 2 -12.72 -26.05 -4.22
C PRO A 2 -12.22 -24.63 -3.99
N ASN A 3 -13.10 -23.65 -4.12
CA ASN A 3 -12.98 -22.28 -3.64
C ASN A 3 -11.76 -21.46 -4.11
N ASN A 4 -11.61 -21.21 -5.41
CA ASN A 4 -10.73 -20.15 -5.90
C ASN A 4 -11.32 -18.78 -5.56
N LYS A 5 -11.28 -18.41 -4.29
CA LYS A 5 -11.68 -17.07 -3.86
C LYS A 5 -10.56 -16.09 -4.13
N VAL A 6 -10.90 -15.00 -4.79
CA VAL A 6 -10.02 -13.86 -5.04
C VAL A 6 -10.46 -12.71 -4.14
N TYR A 7 -9.50 -12.03 -3.55
CA TYR A 7 -9.73 -10.79 -2.81
C TYR A 7 -8.91 -9.67 -3.42
N VAL A 8 -9.51 -8.50 -3.60
CA VAL A 8 -8.88 -7.33 -4.20
C VAL A 8 -8.77 -6.24 -3.15
N ILE A 9 -7.57 -5.67 -3.01
CA ILE A 9 -7.29 -4.48 -2.21
C ILE A 9 -6.85 -3.39 -3.20
N ASP A 10 -7.61 -2.33 -3.26
CA ASP A 10 -7.35 -1.16 -4.11
C ASP A 10 -7.51 0.14 -3.29
N GLU A 11 -7.61 1.27 -3.96
CA GLU A 11 -7.81 2.58 -3.33
C GLU A 11 -9.14 2.69 -2.56
N HIS A 12 -10.12 1.85 -2.90
CA HIS A 12 -11.42 1.81 -2.25
C HIS A 12 -11.48 0.66 -1.25
N SER A 13 -11.29 0.98 0.02
CA SER A 13 -11.38 -0.04 1.06
C SER A 13 -12.76 -0.70 1.08
N SER A 14 -12.78 -2.03 1.15
CA SER A 14 -14.00 -2.83 1.31
C SER A 14 -14.52 -2.85 2.76
N LEU A 15 -13.84 -2.17 3.68
CA LEU A 15 -14.21 -2.09 5.07
C LEU A 15 -15.28 -1.01 5.28
N ILE A 16 -16.24 -1.32 6.15
CA ILE A 16 -17.30 -0.38 6.56
C ILE A 16 -16.79 0.44 7.74
N GLU A 17 -16.64 1.74 7.55
CA GLU A 17 -15.97 2.66 8.51
C GLU A 17 -16.64 2.72 9.88
N ASP A 18 -17.97 2.67 9.93
CA ASP A 18 -18.75 2.76 11.15
C ASP A 18 -18.78 1.47 11.99
N LEU A 19 -18.36 0.36 11.41
CA LEU A 19 -18.32 -0.92 12.09
C LEU A 19 -16.98 -1.15 12.78
N SER A 20 -17.00 -2.06 13.77
CA SER A 20 -15.80 -2.55 14.43
C SER A 20 -14.93 -3.39 13.46
N ILE A 21 -13.67 -3.60 13.83
CA ILE A 21 -12.79 -4.54 13.11
C ILE A 21 -13.40 -5.94 13.13
N ALA A 22 -13.90 -6.40 14.28
CA ALA A 22 -14.53 -7.71 14.40
C ALA A 22 -15.70 -7.88 13.43
N ASP A 23 -16.63 -6.92 13.40
CA ASP A 23 -17.77 -6.96 12.48
C ASP A 23 -17.31 -7.00 11.02
N ASN A 24 -16.34 -6.16 10.65
CA ASN A 24 -15.80 -6.11 9.28
C ASN A 24 -15.17 -7.42 8.84
N MET A 25 -14.52 -8.14 9.74
CA MET A 25 -13.88 -9.43 9.40
C MET A 25 -14.91 -10.52 9.04
N PHE A 26 -16.15 -10.39 9.49
CA PHE A 26 -17.18 -11.43 9.30
C PHE A 26 -18.37 -11.05 8.41
N VAL A 27 -18.59 -9.75 8.18
CA VAL A 27 -19.75 -9.22 7.40
C VAL A 27 -19.97 -9.90 6.04
N MET A 28 -18.88 -10.24 5.34
CA MET A 28 -18.95 -10.81 3.98
C MET A 28 -18.73 -12.32 3.93
N ARG A 29 -18.77 -13.02 5.07
CA ARG A 29 -18.56 -14.46 5.09
C ARG A 29 -19.79 -15.18 4.57
N SER A 30 -19.66 -15.88 3.44
CA SER A 30 -20.73 -16.70 2.86
C SER A 30 -21.15 -17.78 3.87
N GLY A 31 -22.45 -17.91 4.11
CA GLY A 31 -23.01 -18.86 5.08
C GLY A 31 -22.95 -18.39 6.53
N PHE A 32 -22.53 -17.14 6.77
CA PHE A 32 -22.51 -16.55 8.10
C PHE A 32 -23.95 -16.31 8.59
N LYS A 33 -24.33 -17.01 9.66
CA LYS A 33 -25.59 -16.80 10.38
C LYS A 33 -25.27 -16.21 11.73
N LYS A 34 -25.26 -14.88 11.82
CA LYS A 34 -24.93 -14.11 13.05
C LYS A 34 -25.72 -14.61 14.30
N TYR A 35 -26.92 -15.12 14.08
CA TYR A 35 -27.81 -15.61 15.16
C TYR A 35 -27.46 -16.99 15.69
N VAL A 36 -26.50 -17.71 15.07
CA VAL A 36 -26.18 -19.12 15.41
C VAL A 36 -24.74 -19.23 16.00
N ILE A 37 -23.89 -18.25 15.77
CA ILE A 37 -22.50 -18.30 16.25
C ILE A 37 -22.34 -17.25 17.34
N GLU A 38 -21.87 -17.69 18.50
CA GLU A 38 -21.56 -16.78 19.62
C GLU A 38 -20.50 -15.76 19.19
N GLU A 39 -20.77 -14.50 19.47
CA GLU A 39 -19.87 -13.38 19.15
C GLU A 39 -18.45 -13.60 19.67
N ARG A 40 -18.34 -14.16 20.89
CA ARG A 40 -17.07 -14.53 21.50
C ARG A 40 -16.25 -15.52 20.65
N VAL A 41 -16.87 -16.49 19.99
CA VAL A 41 -16.16 -17.46 19.14
C VAL A 41 -15.60 -16.77 17.90
N LEU A 42 -16.33 -15.80 17.36
CA LEU A 42 -15.88 -15.01 16.22
C LEU A 42 -14.70 -14.11 16.59
N GLU A 43 -14.79 -13.41 17.70
CA GLU A 43 -13.70 -12.57 18.22
C GLU A 43 -12.42 -13.40 18.46
N GLU A 44 -12.53 -14.58 19.06
CA GLU A 44 -11.39 -15.47 19.25
C GLU A 44 -10.79 -15.93 17.91
N GLN A 45 -11.61 -16.22 16.89
CA GLN A 45 -11.11 -16.55 15.54
C GLN A 45 -10.39 -15.36 14.90
N ALA A 46 -10.98 -14.16 14.97
CA ALA A 46 -10.36 -12.96 14.45
C ALA A 46 -9.00 -12.69 15.13
N LYS A 47 -8.99 -12.77 16.47
CA LYS A 47 -7.78 -12.57 17.26
C LYS A 47 -6.68 -13.55 16.87
N ARG A 48 -6.95 -14.84 16.76
CA ARG A 48 -5.99 -15.87 16.30
C ARG A 48 -5.43 -15.56 14.92
N VAL A 49 -6.27 -15.08 14.00
CA VAL A 49 -5.83 -14.71 12.65
C VAL A 49 -4.89 -13.50 12.72
N LEU A 50 -5.27 -12.45 13.43
CA LEU A 50 -4.45 -11.25 13.58
C LEU A 50 -3.11 -11.55 14.26
N GLU A 51 -3.12 -12.33 15.34
CA GLU A 51 -1.90 -12.79 16.02
C GLU A 51 -1.00 -13.61 15.08
N SER A 52 -1.59 -14.50 14.27
CA SER A 52 -0.86 -15.30 13.30
C SER A 52 -0.22 -14.47 12.17
N LEU A 53 -0.67 -13.25 11.99
CA LEU A 53 -0.12 -12.24 11.06
C LEU A 53 0.74 -11.19 11.79
N SER A 54 1.03 -11.40 13.09
CA SER A 54 1.79 -10.48 13.94
C SER A 54 1.15 -9.09 14.04
N MET A 55 -0.19 -9.06 14.07
CA MET A 55 -0.97 -7.83 14.20
C MET A 55 -1.57 -7.75 15.61
N GLN A 56 -1.35 -6.62 16.28
CA GLN A 56 -1.97 -6.30 17.57
C GLN A 56 -2.91 -5.12 17.37
N VAL A 57 -4.21 -5.40 17.40
CA VAL A 57 -5.28 -4.40 17.25
C VAL A 57 -6.41 -4.72 18.22
N ASP A 58 -7.11 -3.68 18.67
CA ASP A 58 -8.34 -3.83 19.43
C ASP A 58 -9.49 -4.13 18.46
N LEU A 59 -10.06 -5.32 18.54
CA LEU A 59 -11.14 -5.79 17.67
C LEU A 59 -12.41 -4.92 17.76
N ASN A 60 -12.62 -4.23 18.89
CA ASN A 60 -13.76 -3.35 19.09
C ASN A 60 -13.56 -1.95 18.52
N GLN A 61 -12.31 -1.63 18.09
CA GLN A 61 -12.03 -0.35 17.47
C GLN A 61 -12.78 -0.21 16.15
N ARG A 62 -13.35 0.98 15.90
CA ARG A 62 -13.99 1.32 14.62
C ARG A 62 -12.95 1.48 13.53
N VAL A 63 -13.27 1.02 12.32
CA VAL A 63 -12.41 1.14 11.14
C VAL A 63 -12.10 2.59 10.80
N SER A 64 -13.02 3.52 11.06
CA SER A 64 -12.79 4.97 10.84
C SER A 64 -11.58 5.54 11.59
N ARG A 65 -11.12 4.89 12.66
CA ARG A 65 -9.96 5.31 13.46
C ARG A 65 -8.63 4.69 13.01
N LEU A 66 -8.67 3.79 12.03
CA LEU A 66 -7.49 3.11 11.52
C LEU A 66 -6.74 3.99 10.52
N THR A 67 -5.43 3.90 10.55
CA THR A 67 -4.58 4.42 9.47
C THR A 67 -4.83 3.64 8.18
N VAL A 68 -4.38 4.16 7.05
CA VAL A 68 -4.53 3.49 5.76
C VAL A 68 -3.83 2.14 5.75
N LEU A 69 -2.61 2.06 6.29
CA LEU A 69 -1.89 0.79 6.42
C LEU A 69 -2.66 -0.22 7.27
N GLU A 70 -3.19 0.20 8.41
CA GLU A 70 -3.96 -0.69 9.28
C GLU A 70 -5.21 -1.22 8.58
N ARG A 71 -5.92 -0.38 7.81
CA ARG A 71 -7.05 -0.82 6.98
C ARG A 71 -6.64 -1.91 5.98
N ILE A 72 -5.55 -1.69 5.23
CA ILE A 72 -5.00 -2.68 4.29
C ILE A 72 -4.66 -3.99 5.04
N MET A 73 -4.04 -3.89 6.20
CA MET A 73 -3.69 -5.05 7.04
C MET A 73 -4.93 -5.84 7.48
N ILE A 74 -6.00 -5.15 7.89
CA ILE A 74 -7.28 -5.81 8.24
C ILE A 74 -7.92 -6.47 7.01
N GLU A 75 -7.89 -5.85 5.84
CA GLU A 75 -8.38 -6.46 4.61
C GLU A 75 -7.60 -7.73 4.24
N MET A 76 -6.28 -7.73 4.42
CA MET A 76 -5.45 -8.92 4.21
C MET A 76 -5.80 -10.04 5.21
N ALA A 77 -6.04 -9.70 6.47
CA ALA A 77 -6.49 -10.65 7.50
C ALA A 77 -7.88 -11.20 7.15
N LYS A 78 -8.79 -10.36 6.68
CA LYS A 78 -10.12 -10.75 6.19
C LYS A 78 -10.03 -11.70 4.99
N ALA A 79 -9.16 -11.40 4.01
CA ALA A 79 -8.91 -12.27 2.86
C ALA A 79 -8.46 -13.68 3.31
N TYR A 80 -7.52 -13.74 4.27
CA TYR A 80 -7.07 -15.01 4.85
C TYR A 80 -8.21 -15.74 5.57
N LEU A 81 -8.99 -15.05 6.40
CA LEU A 81 -10.13 -15.64 7.13
C LEU A 81 -11.20 -16.18 6.18
N MET A 82 -11.41 -15.53 5.05
CA MET A 82 -12.35 -15.95 4.00
C MET A 82 -11.85 -17.15 3.20
N GLY A 83 -10.61 -17.59 3.40
CA GLY A 83 -10.00 -18.71 2.67
C GLY A 83 -9.72 -18.35 1.21
N CYS A 84 -9.24 -17.13 0.96
CA CYS A 84 -8.81 -16.73 -0.37
C CYS A 84 -7.56 -17.49 -0.81
N SER A 85 -7.49 -17.84 -2.08
CA SER A 85 -6.29 -18.43 -2.71
C SER A 85 -5.44 -17.41 -3.44
N LEU A 86 -6.04 -16.29 -3.83
CA LEU A 86 -5.38 -15.19 -4.54
C LEU A 86 -5.75 -13.85 -3.91
N LEU A 87 -4.72 -13.09 -3.55
CA LEU A 87 -4.82 -11.70 -3.13
C LEU A 87 -4.31 -10.81 -4.26
N ILE A 88 -5.10 -9.85 -4.70
CA ILE A 88 -4.71 -8.82 -5.66
C ILE A 88 -4.52 -7.52 -4.88
N VAL A 89 -3.34 -6.92 -4.96
CA VAL A 89 -3.03 -5.64 -4.32
C VAL A 89 -2.68 -4.62 -5.39
N MET A 90 -3.43 -3.53 -5.44
CA MET A 90 -3.32 -2.52 -6.48
C MET A 90 -2.73 -1.23 -5.93
N TYR A 91 -1.54 -0.87 -6.40
CA TYR A 91 -0.88 0.42 -6.19
C TYR A 91 -0.79 0.88 -4.72
N PRO A 92 -0.37 0.02 -3.78
CA PRO A 92 -0.32 0.40 -2.37
C PRO A 92 0.65 1.56 -2.10
N GLU A 93 1.63 1.79 -2.99
CA GLU A 93 2.54 2.93 -2.92
C GLU A 93 1.87 4.30 -3.08
N GLN A 94 0.64 4.33 -3.55
CA GLN A 94 -0.16 5.55 -3.61
C GLN A 94 -0.95 5.79 -2.31
N LEU A 95 -1.06 4.76 -1.48
CA LEU A 95 -1.91 4.77 -0.30
C LEU A 95 -1.11 4.87 1.00
N ILE A 96 0.08 4.28 1.05
CA ILE A 96 0.93 4.22 2.24
C ILE A 96 2.26 4.91 2.01
N GLY A 97 2.82 5.50 3.06
CA GLY A 97 4.13 6.14 3.03
C GLY A 97 5.28 5.14 2.96
N GLN A 98 6.44 5.59 2.49
CA GLN A 98 7.62 4.75 2.34
C GLN A 98 8.06 4.07 3.64
N ALA A 99 7.93 4.74 4.78
CA ALA A 99 8.26 4.19 6.09
C ALA A 99 7.38 2.99 6.48
N GLU A 100 6.17 2.89 5.93
CA GLU A 100 5.21 1.84 6.23
C GLU A 100 5.40 0.59 5.34
N PHE A 101 6.15 0.72 4.23
CA PHE A 101 6.33 -0.37 3.27
C PHE A 101 6.96 -1.61 3.89
N GLU A 102 7.94 -1.47 4.77
CA GLU A 102 8.57 -2.64 5.38
C GLU A 102 7.55 -3.48 6.17
N ARG A 103 6.69 -2.82 6.94
CA ARG A 103 5.63 -3.50 7.69
C ARG A 103 4.62 -4.18 6.77
N PHE A 104 4.25 -3.50 5.69
CA PHE A 104 3.38 -4.04 4.65
C PHE A 104 4.01 -5.27 3.95
N HIS A 105 5.30 -5.21 3.60
CA HIS A 105 6.01 -6.32 2.98
C HIS A 105 6.18 -7.53 3.93
N GLN A 106 6.39 -7.28 5.22
CA GLN A 106 6.43 -8.36 6.23
C GLN A 106 5.08 -9.10 6.28
N LEU A 107 3.98 -8.35 6.20
CA LEU A 107 2.65 -8.96 6.17
C LEU A 107 2.43 -9.76 4.88
N LEU A 108 2.83 -9.24 3.71
CA LEU A 108 2.78 -10.00 2.45
C LEU A 108 3.56 -11.31 2.53
N ARG A 109 4.77 -11.29 3.11
CA ARG A 109 5.57 -12.51 3.34
C ARG A 109 4.84 -13.49 4.27
N SER A 110 4.12 -12.99 5.28
CA SER A 110 3.33 -13.82 6.20
C SER A 110 2.12 -14.46 5.50
N ILE A 111 1.43 -13.71 4.65
CA ILE A 111 0.32 -14.20 3.82
C ILE A 111 0.81 -15.28 2.84
N LYS A 112 1.94 -15.04 2.19
CA LYS A 112 2.57 -16.03 1.30
C LYS A 112 2.89 -17.35 2.02
N LYS A 113 3.45 -17.29 3.24
CA LYS A 113 3.72 -18.49 4.07
C LYS A 113 2.45 -19.28 4.41
N LYS A 114 1.29 -18.64 4.39
CA LYS A 114 -0.01 -19.29 4.60
C LYS A 114 -0.62 -19.86 3.31
N GLY A 115 0.12 -19.84 2.19
CA GLY A 115 -0.28 -20.44 0.91
C GLY A 115 -1.16 -19.56 0.04
N ILE A 116 -1.31 -18.28 0.36
CA ILE A 116 -2.04 -17.34 -0.50
C ILE A 116 -1.09 -16.74 -1.53
N SER A 117 -1.40 -16.89 -2.80
CA SER A 117 -0.69 -16.23 -3.91
C SER A 117 -1.05 -14.75 -3.93
N THR A 118 -0.09 -13.90 -4.26
CA THR A 118 -0.34 -12.46 -4.38
C THR A 118 0.01 -11.97 -5.78
N LEU A 119 -0.92 -11.22 -6.38
CA LEU A 119 -0.69 -10.43 -7.58
C LEU A 119 -0.59 -8.96 -7.17
N TYR A 120 0.61 -8.41 -7.29
CA TYR A 120 0.91 -7.05 -6.83
C TYR A 120 1.10 -6.14 -8.03
N PHE A 121 0.30 -5.08 -8.15
CA PHE A 121 0.45 -4.03 -9.14
C PHE A 121 1.16 -2.83 -8.52
N CYS A 122 2.23 -2.35 -9.14
CA CYS A 122 2.86 -1.09 -8.76
C CYS A 122 3.54 -0.42 -9.96
N TYR A 123 3.85 0.86 -9.81
CA TYR A 123 4.57 1.62 -10.84
C TYR A 123 6.08 1.57 -10.66
N HIS A 124 6.57 1.26 -9.47
CA HIS A 124 7.99 1.34 -9.12
C HIS A 124 8.64 -0.05 -9.08
N HIS A 125 9.51 -0.33 -10.04
CA HIS A 125 10.18 -1.65 -10.19
C HIS A 125 11.08 -2.03 -9.01
N TRP A 126 11.72 -1.08 -8.35
CA TRP A 126 12.62 -1.35 -7.22
C TRP A 126 11.90 -1.96 -6.00
N ILE A 127 10.61 -1.64 -5.80
CA ILE A 127 9.79 -2.26 -4.76
C ILE A 127 9.63 -3.75 -5.04
N MET A 128 9.40 -4.12 -6.30
CA MET A 128 9.13 -5.50 -6.71
C MET A 128 10.31 -6.43 -6.46
N PHE A 129 11.55 -5.95 -6.58
CA PHE A 129 12.74 -6.76 -6.38
C PHE A 129 12.85 -7.34 -4.97
N GLN A 130 12.22 -6.71 -3.99
CA GLN A 130 12.30 -7.10 -2.59
C GLN A 130 11.28 -8.17 -2.18
N ILE A 131 10.16 -8.27 -2.91
CA ILE A 131 9.00 -9.06 -2.45
C ILE A 131 8.49 -10.07 -3.46
N CYS A 132 8.73 -9.85 -4.76
CA CYS A 132 8.16 -10.69 -5.82
C CYS A 132 9.05 -11.89 -6.16
N ASP A 133 8.42 -13.01 -6.53
CA ASP A 133 9.13 -14.17 -7.12
C ASP A 133 9.29 -13.99 -8.63
N ARG A 134 8.34 -13.28 -9.25
CA ARG A 134 8.31 -13.01 -10.69
C ARG A 134 7.79 -11.61 -10.95
N ILE A 135 8.29 -10.95 -11.99
CA ILE A 135 7.84 -9.64 -12.42
C ILE A 135 7.34 -9.72 -13.87
N ALA A 136 6.12 -9.22 -14.11
CA ALA A 136 5.55 -9.05 -15.43
C ALA A 136 5.53 -7.56 -15.78
N LEU A 137 6.26 -7.14 -16.79
CA LEU A 137 6.15 -5.79 -17.32
C LEU A 137 4.97 -5.70 -18.27
N PHE A 138 3.99 -4.91 -17.89
CA PHE A 138 2.75 -4.74 -18.62
C PHE A 138 2.69 -3.35 -19.27
N SER A 139 2.39 -3.31 -20.53
CA SER A 139 2.26 -2.05 -21.28
C SER A 139 1.32 -2.20 -22.46
N ARG A 140 0.45 -1.22 -22.66
CA ARG A 140 -0.52 -1.17 -23.78
C ARG A 140 -1.35 -2.45 -23.92
N GLY A 141 -1.89 -2.95 -22.80
CA GLY A 141 -2.75 -4.13 -22.78
C GLY A 141 -2.01 -5.48 -22.97
N ARG A 142 -0.67 -5.51 -22.93
CA ARG A 142 0.12 -6.73 -23.17
C ARG A 142 1.28 -6.87 -22.20
N ILE A 143 1.61 -8.10 -21.84
CA ILE A 143 2.85 -8.42 -21.13
C ILE A 143 4.00 -8.28 -22.13
N LYS A 144 4.93 -7.37 -21.86
CA LYS A 144 6.12 -7.11 -22.68
C LYS A 144 7.25 -8.07 -22.35
N LYS A 145 7.42 -8.39 -21.08
CA LYS A 145 8.47 -9.28 -20.58
C LYS A 145 8.06 -9.88 -19.25
N LEU A 146 8.46 -11.13 -19.04
CA LEU A 146 8.45 -11.82 -17.75
C LEU A 146 9.88 -11.97 -17.28
N PHE A 147 10.12 -11.67 -16.00
CA PHE A 147 11.40 -11.87 -15.33
C PHE A 147 11.18 -12.84 -14.17
N ASP A 148 12.08 -13.78 -14.04
CA ASP A 148 12.22 -14.61 -12.85
C ASP A 148 13.24 -13.98 -11.88
N HIS A 149 13.24 -14.40 -10.63
CA HIS A 149 14.08 -13.81 -9.57
C HIS A 149 15.58 -13.67 -9.93
N ARG A 150 16.10 -14.57 -10.79
CA ARG A 150 17.50 -14.52 -11.24
C ARG A 150 17.81 -13.31 -12.13
N ASP A 151 16.80 -12.76 -12.77
CA ASP A 151 16.91 -11.65 -13.72
C ASP A 151 16.58 -10.29 -13.08
N PHE A 152 16.37 -10.24 -11.78
CA PHE A 152 16.00 -9.02 -11.05
C PHE A 152 17.20 -8.07 -10.91
N THR A 153 17.56 -7.44 -12.01
CA THR A 153 18.60 -6.43 -12.05
C THR A 153 18.09 -5.20 -12.80
N GLU A 154 18.52 -4.02 -12.38
CA GLU A 154 18.20 -2.78 -13.10
C GLU A 154 18.60 -2.85 -14.57
N LYS A 155 19.77 -3.45 -14.86
CA LYS A 155 20.26 -3.63 -16.24
C LYS A 155 19.32 -4.45 -17.11
N ALA A 156 18.69 -5.50 -16.55
CA ALA A 156 17.77 -6.36 -17.30
C ALA A 156 16.42 -5.64 -17.56
N ILE A 157 15.98 -4.80 -16.63
CA ILE A 157 14.68 -4.11 -16.71
C ILE A 157 14.79 -2.76 -17.45
N ALA A 158 15.92 -2.08 -17.39
CA ALA A 158 16.14 -0.76 -18.00
C ALA A 158 15.67 -0.62 -19.46
N PRO A 159 15.83 -1.61 -20.36
CA PRO A 159 15.35 -1.49 -21.74
C PRO A 159 13.82 -1.39 -21.87
N TYR A 160 13.07 -1.78 -20.84
CA TYR A 160 11.62 -1.86 -20.86
C TYR A 160 10.96 -0.74 -20.05
N ILE A 161 11.74 0.02 -19.27
CA ILE A 161 11.26 1.13 -18.45
C ILE A 161 11.70 2.44 -19.10
N TYR A 162 10.74 3.32 -19.34
CA TYR A 162 11.05 4.67 -19.80
C TYR A 162 11.59 5.49 -18.62
N TYR A 163 12.91 5.67 -18.58
CA TYR A 163 13.48 6.70 -17.73
C TYR A 163 13.24 8.05 -18.40
N PHE A 164 12.60 8.97 -17.69
CA PHE A 164 12.76 10.37 -18.02
C PHE A 164 14.24 10.70 -17.73
N LYS A 165 15.04 10.87 -18.78
CA LYS A 165 16.37 11.44 -18.61
C LYS A 165 16.18 12.84 -18.07
N ASP A 166 16.64 13.07 -16.85
CA ASP A 166 16.68 14.39 -16.24
C ASP A 166 17.46 15.32 -17.16
N ALA A 167 16.76 16.09 -17.96
CA ALA A 167 17.33 17.28 -18.56
C ALA A 167 17.44 18.31 -17.43
N ARG A 168 18.49 18.24 -16.62
CA ARG A 168 18.84 19.32 -15.70
C ARG A 168 19.20 20.52 -16.54
N ILE A 169 18.25 21.42 -16.71
CA ILE A 169 18.54 22.76 -17.20
C ILE A 169 19.22 23.50 -16.06
N ALA A 170 20.54 23.43 -16.03
CA ALA A 170 21.34 24.27 -15.13
C ALA A 170 21.19 25.73 -15.59
N ARG A 171 20.39 26.52 -14.90
CA ARG A 171 20.38 27.96 -15.02
C ARG A 171 21.55 28.47 -14.20
N ALA A 172 22.61 28.91 -14.88
CA ALA A 172 23.75 29.55 -14.25
C ALA A 172 23.46 31.05 -14.07
N GLY A 173 23.62 31.57 -12.86
CA GLY A 173 24.23 32.88 -12.62
C GLY A 173 23.35 34.10 -12.46
N GLU A 174 22.03 33.99 -12.24
CA GLU A 174 21.20 35.15 -11.89
C GLU A 174 20.72 35.10 -10.45
N THR A 175 20.70 36.23 -9.75
CA THR A 175 20.09 36.37 -8.44
C THR A 175 18.60 36.02 -8.59
N PRO A 176 18.06 34.97 -7.93
CA PRO A 176 16.73 34.52 -8.20
C PRO A 176 15.70 35.57 -7.76
N SER A 177 14.90 36.06 -8.72
CA SER A 177 13.67 36.78 -8.40
C SER A 177 12.59 35.72 -8.19
N TYR A 178 12.20 35.51 -6.95
CA TYR A 178 11.17 34.53 -6.62
C TYR A 178 9.78 35.00 -7.08
N GLY A 179 9.06 34.10 -7.75
CA GLY A 179 7.64 34.32 -8.08
C GLY A 179 6.72 34.00 -6.90
N LEU A 180 7.15 33.06 -6.06
CA LEU A 180 6.49 32.68 -4.80
C LEU A 180 7.57 32.39 -3.75
N GLU A 181 7.37 32.88 -2.54
CA GLU A 181 8.27 32.61 -1.43
C GLU A 181 7.48 32.20 -0.19
N PHE A 182 7.80 31.03 0.36
CA PHE A 182 7.35 30.60 1.68
C PHE A 182 8.34 31.16 2.70
N ARG A 183 7.84 31.92 3.66
CA ARG A 183 8.64 32.46 4.77
C ARG A 183 8.08 31.95 6.08
N GLU A 184 8.87 31.18 6.80
CA GLU A 184 8.52 30.62 8.10
C GLU A 184 7.15 29.90 8.14
N LEU A 185 6.74 29.33 7.02
CA LEU A 185 5.51 28.53 6.96
C LEU A 185 5.67 27.32 7.87
N SER A 186 4.76 27.17 8.81
CA SER A 186 4.74 26.03 9.74
C SER A 186 3.32 25.58 10.03
N GLY A 187 3.15 24.28 10.28
CA GLY A 187 1.89 23.64 10.65
C GLY A 187 2.12 22.58 11.73
N GLU A 188 1.08 21.84 12.08
CA GLU A 188 1.18 20.77 13.09
C GLU A 188 2.17 19.68 12.67
N ASN A 189 2.19 19.34 11.37
CA ASN A 189 3.02 18.28 10.81
C ASN A 189 4.13 18.83 9.91
N ILE A 190 4.19 20.15 9.71
CA ILE A 190 5.20 20.82 8.87
C ILE A 190 6.07 21.66 9.77
N GLY A 191 7.36 21.34 9.82
CA GLY A 191 8.38 22.22 10.42
C GLY A 191 8.48 23.54 9.65
N ARG A 192 9.26 24.50 10.19
CA ARG A 192 9.47 25.78 9.50
C ARG A 192 10.02 25.58 8.09
N LEU A 193 9.24 25.98 7.09
CA LEU A 193 9.61 25.95 5.68
C LEU A 193 9.95 27.36 5.20
N ASN A 194 11.15 27.51 4.69
CA ASN A 194 11.62 28.71 4.00
C ASN A 194 12.08 28.29 2.59
N GLN A 195 11.29 28.59 1.57
CA GLN A 195 11.58 28.18 0.20
C GLN A 195 11.05 29.22 -0.80
N GLY A 196 11.89 29.56 -1.76
CA GLY A 196 11.47 30.40 -2.89
C GLY A 196 11.33 29.57 -4.16
N ILE A 197 10.39 29.94 -5.00
CA ILE A 197 10.12 29.34 -6.31
C ILE A 197 10.31 30.41 -7.38
N VAL A 198 11.21 30.13 -8.32
CA VAL A 198 11.51 31.04 -9.44
C VAL A 198 10.48 30.82 -10.55
N PRO A 199 10.04 31.85 -11.30
CA PRO A 199 9.14 31.66 -12.43
C PRO A 199 9.64 30.59 -13.41
N GLY A 200 8.80 29.62 -13.74
CA GLY A 200 9.13 28.50 -14.62
C GLY A 200 9.89 27.36 -13.95
N GLU A 201 10.11 27.43 -12.63
CA GLU A 201 10.66 26.33 -11.83
C GLU A 201 9.56 25.33 -11.43
N CYS A 202 9.91 24.05 -11.38
CA CYS A 202 9.07 22.99 -10.83
C CYS A 202 9.75 22.44 -9.57
N ILE A 203 9.10 22.58 -8.42
CA ILE A 203 9.57 22.01 -7.15
C ILE A 203 8.66 20.88 -6.74
N THR A 204 9.27 19.79 -6.29
CA THR A 204 8.56 18.64 -5.71
C THR A 204 8.90 18.54 -4.24
N PHE A 205 7.88 18.53 -3.39
CA PHE A 205 8.02 18.18 -1.97
C PHE A 205 7.84 16.68 -1.80
N LEU A 206 8.86 16.04 -1.23
CA LEU A 206 8.79 14.61 -0.92
C LEU A 206 8.32 14.43 0.52
N ASP A 207 7.07 14.07 0.68
CA ASP A 207 6.48 13.71 1.97
C ASP A 207 6.62 12.20 2.20
N SER A 208 7.71 11.80 2.85
CA SER A 208 8.00 10.39 3.15
C SER A 208 7.07 9.77 4.19
N GLU A 209 6.36 10.60 4.96
CA GLU A 209 5.47 10.16 6.03
C GLU A 209 3.98 10.29 5.68
N GLY A 210 3.65 10.93 4.56
CA GLY A 210 2.28 11.13 4.10
C GLY A 210 1.45 12.05 5.01
N ARG A 211 2.10 13.00 5.69
CA ARG A 211 1.44 13.88 6.68
C ARG A 211 1.10 15.26 6.14
N MET A 212 1.87 15.76 5.17
CA MET A 212 1.71 17.12 4.64
C MET A 212 0.37 17.35 3.93
N GLY A 213 -0.21 16.34 3.31
CA GLY A 213 -1.46 16.48 2.56
C GLY A 213 -2.74 16.46 3.41
N ARG A 214 -2.61 16.42 4.75
CA ARG A 214 -3.74 16.39 5.69
C ARG A 214 -3.96 17.71 6.44
N GLU A 215 -3.22 18.76 6.11
CA GLU A 215 -3.33 20.11 6.69
C GLU A 215 -4.09 21.11 5.77
#